data_ffb54898f2ed4be408915b3bc8e93833
#
_entry.id   ffb54898f2ed4be408915b3bc8e93833
#
_cell.length_a   1.000
_cell.length_b   1.000
_cell.length_c   1.000
_cell.angle_alpha   90.00
_cell.angle_beta   90.00
_cell.angle_gamma   90.00
#
_symmetry.space_group_name_H-M   'P 1'
#
loop_
_entity.id
_entity.type
_entity.pdbx_description
1 polymer ?
#
loop_
_entity_poly.entity_id
_entity_poly.type
_entity_poly.pdbx_seq_one_letter_code
_entity_poly.pdbx_strand_id
1 'polypeptide(L)'
;MKQTKLWVGLLAVTLAALVFWRTGAHDFVREALYPYQKACVWFERAVWLRARAMFSRSRLAARNAMLERDVARLRMVADDVEALEAETRRLRALLDFVPPVPCRWLAAPILSRGGASAVWQQVRLGKGSLHGVRKGAPVVVPDGVVGRVMDVSLHTSDVMLITDPNSRVACELETPGEGVGVVRGILYGGGSVPAAGPELTLLYVVEPLRLRYLARDFEPSPHTRVVTSGLGQTFPKGLTVGFLLDSWIEPNALSREAAVMPAVDFAALDEVFVLSPGGTHAP
;
A
#
# COMPACT_ATOMS: atom_id res chain seq x y z
N MET A 1 34.82 93.09 -24.23
CA MET A 1 34.19 92.51 -25.43
C MET A 1 34.57 91.07 -25.75
N LYS A 2 35.59 90.45 -25.18
CA LYS A 2 35.90 89.02 -25.45
C LYS A 2 35.07 88.00 -24.55
N GLN A 3 34.77 88.39 -23.31
CA GLN A 3 34.09 87.51 -22.40
C GLN A 3 32.59 87.31 -22.72
N THR A 4 31.92 88.37 -23.22
CA THR A 4 30.45 88.28 -23.60
C THR A 4 30.24 87.33 -24.77
N LYS A 5 31.21 87.21 -25.71
CA LYS A 5 31.13 86.23 -26.83
C LYS A 5 31.25 84.76 -26.37
N LEU A 6 32.07 84.53 -25.30
CA LEU A 6 32.22 83.21 -24.72
C LEU A 6 30.97 82.72 -24.02
N TRP A 7 30.30 83.59 -23.28
CA TRP A 7 29.05 83.29 -22.61
C TRP A 7 27.83 83.02 -23.56
N VAL A 8 27.82 83.81 -24.65
CA VAL A 8 26.83 83.63 -25.71
C VAL A 8 27.04 82.28 -26.45
N GLY A 9 28.33 81.93 -26.70
CA GLY A 9 28.65 80.63 -27.28
C GLY A 9 28.24 79.42 -26.37
N LEU A 10 28.53 79.55 -25.07
CA LEU A 10 28.17 78.51 -24.11
C LEU A 10 26.66 78.35 -23.96
N LEU A 11 25.90 79.46 -23.99
CA LEU A 11 24.46 79.46 -23.93
C LEU A 11 23.82 78.87 -25.21
N ALA A 12 24.46 79.14 -26.40
CA ALA A 12 23.99 78.54 -27.66
C ALA A 12 24.27 77.04 -27.71
N VAL A 13 25.39 76.58 -27.17
CA VAL A 13 25.70 75.12 -27.09
C VAL A 13 24.81 74.43 -26.12
N THR A 14 24.50 74.99 -24.94
CA THR A 14 23.53 74.40 -23.98
C THR A 14 22.12 74.37 -24.53
N LEU A 15 21.76 75.45 -25.25
CA LEU A 15 20.42 75.52 -25.88
C LEU A 15 20.31 74.52 -27.06
N ALA A 16 21.35 74.40 -27.86
CA ALA A 16 21.42 73.36 -28.91
C ALA A 16 21.39 71.94 -28.35
N ALA A 17 22.08 71.69 -27.23
CA ALA A 17 22.02 70.37 -26.51
C ALA A 17 20.68 70.11 -25.94
N LEU A 18 19.98 71.12 -25.42
CA LEU A 18 18.62 71.00 -24.86
C LEU A 18 17.59 70.79 -25.96
N VAL A 19 17.71 71.45 -27.10
CA VAL A 19 16.88 71.23 -28.27
C VAL A 19 17.12 69.89 -28.90
N PHE A 20 18.39 69.46 -28.99
CA PHE A 20 18.75 68.15 -29.48
C PHE A 20 18.22 67.04 -28.57
N TRP A 21 18.26 67.27 -27.24
CA TRP A 21 17.67 66.31 -26.29
C TRP A 21 16.14 66.30 -26.36
N ARG A 22 15.47 67.43 -26.72
CA ARG A 22 14.02 67.56 -26.80
C ARG A 22 13.44 67.14 -28.16
N THR A 23 14.18 67.12 -29.25
CA THR A 23 13.68 66.97 -30.62
C THR A 23 14.03 65.63 -31.32
N GLY A 24 14.62 64.68 -30.66
CA GLY A 24 14.78 63.40 -31.35
C GLY A 24 15.95 62.53 -30.94
N ALA A 25 16.84 63.00 -30.05
CA ALA A 25 17.94 62.13 -29.57
C ALA A 25 17.42 60.88 -28.82
N HIS A 26 16.25 60.99 -28.23
CA HIS A 26 15.63 59.82 -27.56
C HIS A 26 15.24 58.74 -28.55
N ASP A 27 14.75 59.11 -29.70
CA ASP A 27 14.28 58.13 -30.69
C ASP A 27 15.48 57.49 -31.42
N PHE A 28 16.51 58.28 -31.72
CA PHE A 28 17.73 57.77 -32.32
C PHE A 28 18.56 56.85 -31.38
N VAL A 29 18.64 57.20 -30.11
CA VAL A 29 19.27 56.35 -29.09
C VAL A 29 18.45 55.09 -28.86
N ARG A 30 17.15 55.16 -28.85
CA ARG A 30 16.27 54.00 -28.78
C ARG A 30 16.42 53.07 -29.99
N GLU A 31 16.46 53.66 -31.19
CA GLU A 31 16.62 52.92 -32.44
C GLU A 31 18.01 52.27 -32.54
N ALA A 32 19.02 52.96 -32.13
CA ALA A 32 20.42 52.44 -32.07
C ALA A 32 20.61 51.33 -31.00
N LEU A 33 19.88 51.37 -29.90
CA LEU A 33 19.91 50.35 -28.84
C LEU A 33 19.00 49.13 -29.13
N TYR A 34 18.10 49.25 -30.10
CA TYR A 34 17.16 48.19 -30.45
C TYR A 34 17.85 46.86 -30.85
N PRO A 35 18.85 46.80 -31.69
CA PRO A 35 19.56 45.58 -32.03
C PRO A 35 20.25 44.95 -30.82
N TYR A 36 20.77 45.78 -29.90
CA TYR A 36 21.43 45.31 -28.69
C TYR A 36 20.45 44.68 -27.70
N GLN A 37 19.26 45.27 -27.52
CA GLN A 37 18.20 44.71 -26.70
C GLN A 37 17.69 43.38 -27.27
N LYS A 38 17.52 43.27 -28.58
CA LYS A 38 17.18 42.00 -29.24
C LYS A 38 18.24 40.93 -29.05
N ALA A 39 19.51 41.31 -29.15
CA ALA A 39 20.64 40.40 -28.95
C ALA A 39 20.70 39.91 -27.49
N CYS A 40 20.45 40.77 -26.50
CA CYS A 40 20.41 40.39 -25.10
C CYS A 40 19.27 39.40 -24.81
N VAL A 41 18.06 39.68 -25.30
CA VAL A 41 16.89 38.77 -25.10
C VAL A 41 17.10 37.42 -25.80
N TRP A 42 17.70 37.44 -26.98
CA TRP A 42 18.06 36.23 -27.71
C TRP A 42 19.14 35.40 -26.97
N PHE A 43 20.14 36.08 -26.43
CA PHE A 43 21.20 35.45 -25.65
C PHE A 43 20.71 34.87 -24.34
N GLU A 44 19.87 35.59 -23.59
CA GLU A 44 19.21 35.04 -22.40
C GLU A 44 18.39 33.77 -22.70
N ARG A 45 17.56 33.82 -23.74
CA ARG A 45 16.78 32.65 -24.16
C ARG A 45 17.67 31.47 -24.55
N ALA A 46 18.74 31.72 -25.29
CA ALA A 46 19.65 30.69 -25.73
C ALA A 46 20.44 30.05 -24.56
N VAL A 47 20.86 30.87 -23.58
CA VAL A 47 21.54 30.41 -22.37
C VAL A 47 20.58 29.60 -21.47
N TRP A 48 19.36 30.10 -21.24
CA TRP A 48 18.37 29.40 -20.44
C TRP A 48 17.93 28.07 -21.05
N LEU A 49 17.76 28.01 -22.36
CA LEU A 49 17.43 26.77 -23.06
C LEU A 49 18.57 25.75 -22.98
N ARG A 50 19.81 26.17 -23.11
CA ARG A 50 20.98 25.27 -22.97
C ARG A 50 21.18 24.82 -21.54
N ALA A 51 21.04 25.71 -20.57
CA ALA A 51 21.11 25.37 -19.15
C ALA A 51 20.01 24.37 -18.76
N ARG A 52 18.78 24.61 -19.19
CA ARG A 52 17.64 23.71 -18.90
C ARG A 52 17.82 22.33 -19.56
N ALA A 53 18.37 22.28 -20.77
CA ALA A 53 18.66 21.01 -21.44
C ALA A 53 19.76 20.21 -20.74
N MET A 54 20.76 20.90 -20.17
CA MET A 54 21.85 20.27 -19.44
C MET A 54 21.41 19.73 -18.09
N PHE A 55 20.54 20.46 -17.34
CA PHE A 55 19.96 20.02 -16.09
C PHE A 55 18.93 18.89 -16.26
N SER A 56 18.20 18.84 -17.38
CA SER A 56 17.26 17.75 -17.65
C SER A 56 17.98 16.44 -17.98
N ARG A 57 19.09 16.49 -18.70
CA ARG A 57 19.89 15.30 -19.03
C ARG A 57 20.52 14.66 -17.79
N SER A 58 21.04 15.45 -16.87
CA SER A 58 21.63 14.93 -15.62
C SER A 58 20.58 14.28 -14.72
N ARG A 59 19.37 14.85 -14.64
CA ARG A 59 18.27 14.27 -13.88
C ARG A 59 17.77 12.96 -14.49
N LEU A 60 17.69 12.88 -15.82
CA LEU A 60 17.29 11.66 -16.53
C LEU A 60 18.36 10.56 -16.36
N ALA A 61 19.65 10.91 -16.48
CA ALA A 61 20.74 9.97 -16.24
C ALA A 61 20.76 9.44 -14.80
N ALA A 62 20.56 10.32 -13.81
CA ALA A 62 20.47 9.92 -12.41
C ALA A 62 19.27 9.01 -12.15
N ARG A 63 18.13 9.31 -12.78
CA ARG A 63 16.89 8.49 -12.64
C ARG A 63 17.05 7.12 -13.32
N ASN A 64 17.69 7.07 -14.49
CA ASN A 64 18.01 5.80 -15.15
C ASN A 64 18.97 4.96 -14.30
N ALA A 65 20.03 5.55 -13.77
CA ALA A 65 20.97 4.86 -12.89
C ALA A 65 20.29 4.35 -11.59
N MET A 66 19.29 5.06 -11.08
CA MET A 66 18.50 4.61 -9.92
C MET A 66 17.60 3.43 -10.29
N LEU A 67 16.88 3.55 -11.40
CA LEU A 67 16.02 2.46 -11.90
C LEU A 67 16.82 1.20 -12.25
N GLU A 68 18.01 1.35 -12.83
CA GLU A 68 18.88 0.20 -13.12
C GLU A 68 19.34 -0.51 -11.83
N ARG A 69 19.63 0.24 -10.77
CA ARG A 69 19.95 -0.34 -9.45
C ARG A 69 18.76 -1.06 -8.84
N ASP A 70 17.56 -0.46 -8.94
CA ASP A 70 16.33 -1.07 -8.43
C ASP A 70 16.01 -2.36 -9.18
N VAL A 71 16.15 -2.35 -10.52
CA VAL A 71 15.98 -3.55 -11.34
C VAL A 71 17.03 -4.61 -10.99
N ALA A 72 18.29 -4.23 -10.79
CA ALA A 72 19.34 -5.18 -10.40
C ALA A 72 19.05 -5.78 -9.02
N ARG A 73 18.59 -4.97 -8.06
CA ARG A 73 18.21 -5.44 -6.73
C ARG A 73 17.01 -6.40 -6.78
N LEU A 74 15.98 -6.05 -7.56
CA LEU A 74 14.80 -6.91 -7.72
C LEU A 74 15.15 -8.23 -8.40
N ARG A 75 16.10 -8.23 -9.35
CA ARG A 75 16.59 -9.48 -9.96
C ARG A 75 17.30 -10.36 -8.96
N MET A 76 18.19 -9.81 -8.13
CA MET A 76 18.84 -10.61 -7.07
C MET A 76 17.82 -11.26 -6.14
N VAL A 77 16.81 -10.50 -5.70
CA VAL A 77 15.75 -11.06 -4.84
C VAL A 77 14.95 -12.15 -5.56
N ALA A 78 14.67 -11.96 -6.85
CA ALA A 78 13.97 -12.97 -7.65
C ALA A 78 14.80 -14.26 -7.80
N ASP A 79 16.12 -14.14 -8.03
CA ASP A 79 17.04 -15.28 -8.15
C ASP A 79 17.15 -16.03 -6.80
N ASP A 80 17.21 -15.30 -5.67
CA ASP A 80 17.22 -15.89 -4.33
C ASP A 80 15.91 -16.66 -4.04
N VAL A 81 14.76 -16.10 -4.42
CA VAL A 81 13.45 -16.78 -4.28
C VAL A 81 13.40 -18.04 -5.12
N GLU A 82 13.86 -18.00 -6.37
CA GLU A 82 13.91 -19.17 -7.24
C GLU A 82 14.83 -20.27 -6.69
N ALA A 83 15.99 -19.88 -6.13
CA ALA A 83 16.91 -20.83 -5.48
C ALA A 83 16.27 -21.50 -4.25
N LEU A 84 15.60 -20.72 -3.38
CA LEU A 84 14.88 -21.24 -2.22
C LEU A 84 13.71 -22.14 -2.61
N GLU A 85 12.98 -21.81 -3.65
CA GLU A 85 11.92 -22.67 -4.18
C GLU A 85 12.48 -23.99 -4.74
N ALA A 86 13.60 -23.93 -5.44
CA ALA A 86 14.28 -25.13 -5.96
C ALA A 86 14.74 -26.04 -4.83
N GLU A 87 15.33 -25.47 -3.78
CA GLU A 87 15.74 -26.22 -2.59
C GLU A 87 14.54 -26.81 -1.85
N THR A 88 13.47 -26.03 -1.68
CA THR A 88 12.24 -26.51 -1.05
C THR A 88 11.60 -27.64 -1.86
N ARG A 89 11.61 -27.56 -3.19
CA ARG A 89 11.15 -28.65 -4.07
C ARG A 89 12.00 -29.90 -3.90
N ARG A 90 13.32 -29.74 -3.83
CA ARG A 90 14.27 -30.85 -3.60
C ARG A 90 14.03 -31.52 -2.26
N LEU A 91 13.91 -30.75 -1.18
CA LEU A 91 13.66 -31.27 0.16
C LEU A 91 12.30 -32.00 0.26
N ARG A 92 11.26 -31.45 -0.38
CA ARG A 92 9.94 -32.09 -0.45
C ARG A 92 9.98 -33.40 -1.24
N ALA A 93 10.72 -33.46 -2.33
CA ALA A 93 10.90 -34.67 -3.12
C ALA A 93 11.64 -35.77 -2.32
N LEU A 94 12.59 -35.40 -1.46
CA LEU A 94 13.29 -36.35 -0.57
C LEU A 94 12.39 -36.91 0.53
N LEU A 95 11.31 -36.17 0.90
CA LEU A 95 10.37 -36.56 1.95
C LEU A 95 9.11 -37.22 1.40
N ASP A 96 9.01 -37.52 0.10
CA ASP A 96 7.78 -37.96 -0.59
C ASP A 96 6.57 -37.04 -0.32
N PHE A 97 6.86 -35.74 -0.10
CA PHE A 97 5.84 -34.77 0.27
C PHE A 97 5.13 -34.25 -0.99
N VAL A 98 3.84 -34.60 -1.13
CA VAL A 98 2.98 -34.00 -2.17
C VAL A 98 2.68 -32.56 -1.77
N PRO A 99 3.13 -31.55 -2.55
CA PRO A 99 2.87 -30.16 -2.23
C PRO A 99 1.36 -29.88 -2.24
N PRO A 100 0.85 -29.00 -1.37
CA PRO A 100 -0.53 -28.54 -1.46
C PRO A 100 -0.78 -27.92 -2.85
N VAL A 101 -1.92 -28.26 -3.43
CA VAL A 101 -2.34 -27.83 -4.77
C VAL A 101 -2.19 -26.31 -4.91
N PRO A 102 -1.60 -25.79 -6.01
CA PRO A 102 -1.48 -24.35 -6.21
C PRO A 102 -2.86 -23.70 -6.15
N CYS A 103 -3.04 -22.73 -5.27
CA CYS A 103 -4.29 -22.00 -5.13
C CYS A 103 -4.46 -21.02 -6.30
N ARG A 104 -5.64 -21.04 -6.91
CA ARG A 104 -6.03 -20.06 -7.90
C ARG A 104 -6.71 -18.88 -7.20
N TRP A 105 -6.29 -17.68 -7.51
CA TRP A 105 -6.87 -16.44 -7.01
C TRP A 105 -8.02 -16.00 -7.91
N LEU A 106 -9.20 -15.84 -7.33
CA LEU A 106 -10.39 -15.36 -8.03
C LEU A 106 -10.81 -14.02 -7.43
N ALA A 107 -10.65 -12.94 -8.18
CA ALA A 107 -11.16 -11.63 -7.76
C ALA A 107 -12.70 -11.63 -7.76
N ALA A 108 -13.28 -11.13 -6.68
CA ALA A 108 -14.72 -11.06 -6.47
C ALA A 108 -15.12 -9.72 -5.85
N PRO A 109 -16.04 -8.97 -6.48
CA PRO A 109 -16.58 -7.76 -5.89
C PRO A 109 -17.53 -8.08 -4.74
N ILE A 110 -17.57 -7.22 -3.74
CA ILE A 110 -18.55 -7.28 -2.65
C ILE A 110 -19.85 -6.63 -3.12
N LEU A 111 -20.93 -7.39 -3.13
CA LEU A 111 -22.27 -6.92 -3.55
C LEU A 111 -23.05 -6.29 -2.39
N SER A 112 -22.93 -6.88 -1.21
CA SER A 112 -23.58 -6.35 -0.01
C SER A 112 -22.83 -6.79 1.24
N ARG A 113 -22.91 -5.95 2.26
CA ARG A 113 -22.42 -6.26 3.61
C ARG A 113 -23.62 -6.69 4.44
N GLY A 114 -23.44 -7.72 5.25
CA GLY A 114 -24.50 -8.43 5.95
C GLY A 114 -25.53 -7.54 6.64
N GLY A 115 -26.73 -8.06 6.66
CA GLY A 115 -27.97 -7.37 6.95
C GLY A 115 -28.04 -6.66 8.30
N ALA A 116 -29.15 -5.97 8.53
CA ALA A 116 -29.47 -5.06 9.64
C ALA A 116 -29.32 -5.64 11.08
N SER A 117 -28.91 -6.88 11.22
CA SER A 117 -28.54 -7.51 12.49
C SER A 117 -27.02 -7.50 12.61
N ALA A 118 -26.49 -6.61 13.42
CA ALA A 118 -25.06 -6.44 13.73
C ALA A 118 -24.38 -7.69 14.32
N VAL A 119 -25.11 -8.76 14.53
CA VAL A 119 -24.64 -10.03 15.11
C VAL A 119 -23.90 -10.89 14.10
N TRP A 120 -24.23 -10.79 12.80
CA TRP A 120 -23.64 -11.63 11.77
C TRP A 120 -22.74 -10.78 10.86
N GLN A 121 -21.45 -10.92 11.05
CA GLN A 121 -20.47 -10.24 10.19
C GLN A 121 -20.21 -11.08 8.93
N GLN A 122 -21.07 -10.85 7.92
CA GLN A 122 -21.02 -11.55 6.64
C GLN A 122 -20.99 -10.55 5.48
N VAL A 123 -20.36 -10.94 4.40
CA VAL A 123 -20.37 -10.20 3.14
C VAL A 123 -20.78 -11.11 1.99
N ARG A 124 -21.54 -10.58 1.04
CA ARG A 124 -21.95 -11.30 -0.16
C ARG A 124 -21.07 -10.89 -1.34
N LEU A 125 -20.51 -11.89 -2.00
CA LEU A 125 -19.65 -11.72 -3.17
C LEU A 125 -20.43 -11.95 -4.47
N GLY A 126 -20.04 -11.24 -5.53
CA GLY A 126 -20.57 -11.38 -6.89
C GLY A 126 -19.96 -12.55 -7.68
N LYS A 127 -19.46 -13.57 -7.01
CA LYS A 127 -18.94 -14.80 -7.61
C LYS A 127 -19.47 -16.02 -6.87
N GLY A 128 -19.88 -17.03 -7.62
CA GLY A 128 -20.44 -18.27 -7.08
C GLY A 128 -19.83 -19.54 -7.69
N SER A 129 -20.55 -20.63 -7.63
CA SER A 129 -20.09 -21.94 -8.09
C SER A 129 -19.71 -21.97 -9.57
N LEU A 130 -20.41 -21.22 -10.43
CA LEU A 130 -20.07 -21.09 -11.87
C LEU A 130 -18.68 -20.47 -12.08
N HIS A 131 -18.17 -19.73 -11.11
CA HIS A 131 -16.85 -19.11 -11.18
C HIS A 131 -15.78 -19.95 -10.48
N GLY A 132 -16.15 -21.13 -9.95
CA GLY A 132 -15.23 -22.03 -9.25
C GLY A 132 -15.11 -21.76 -7.74
N VAL A 133 -15.98 -20.91 -7.17
CA VAL A 133 -16.04 -20.72 -5.72
C VAL A 133 -16.59 -21.99 -5.06
N ARG A 134 -15.97 -22.41 -3.95
CA ARG A 134 -16.37 -23.57 -3.16
C ARG A 134 -16.61 -23.18 -1.71
N LYS A 135 -17.51 -23.90 -1.06
CA LYS A 135 -17.74 -23.77 0.39
C LYS A 135 -16.45 -24.06 1.16
N GLY A 136 -16.15 -23.26 2.17
CA GLY A 136 -14.91 -23.34 2.94
C GLY A 136 -13.71 -22.62 2.31
N ALA A 137 -13.83 -22.11 1.08
CA ALA A 137 -12.73 -21.39 0.43
C ALA A 137 -12.31 -20.16 1.25
N PRO A 138 -10.99 -19.94 1.47
CA PRO A 138 -10.52 -18.74 2.15
C PRO A 138 -10.69 -17.50 1.27
N VAL A 139 -10.99 -16.39 1.93
CA VAL A 139 -11.13 -15.07 1.31
C VAL A 139 -10.11 -14.12 1.90
N VAL A 140 -9.35 -13.46 1.04
CA VAL A 140 -8.20 -12.62 1.43
C VAL A 140 -8.17 -11.32 0.63
N VAL A 141 -7.41 -10.37 1.13
CA VAL A 141 -6.95 -9.16 0.43
C VAL A 141 -5.42 -9.09 0.56
N PRO A 142 -4.72 -8.20 -0.16
CA PRO A 142 -3.28 -8.06 -0.03
C PRO A 142 -2.80 -7.83 1.41
N ASP A 143 -3.59 -7.13 2.21
CA ASP A 143 -3.27 -6.81 3.60
C ASP A 143 -3.46 -8.00 4.56
N GLY A 144 -4.32 -8.96 4.23
CA GLY A 144 -4.54 -10.12 5.08
C GLY A 144 -5.79 -10.93 4.83
N VAL A 145 -6.15 -11.72 5.84
CA VAL A 145 -7.32 -12.61 5.82
C VAL A 145 -8.61 -11.84 6.07
N VAL A 146 -9.59 -12.03 5.19
CA VAL A 146 -10.94 -11.46 5.33
C VAL A 146 -11.89 -12.43 6.01
N GLY A 147 -11.91 -13.70 5.56
CA GLY A 147 -12.85 -14.68 6.07
C GLY A 147 -12.84 -15.98 5.27
N ARG A 148 -13.95 -16.71 5.35
CA ARG A 148 -14.17 -17.96 4.60
C ARG A 148 -15.57 -18.01 3.99
N VAL A 149 -15.68 -18.62 2.85
CA VAL A 149 -16.99 -18.87 2.20
C VAL A 149 -17.82 -19.84 3.02
N MET A 150 -19.02 -19.42 3.43
CA MET A 150 -19.96 -20.23 4.20
C MET A 150 -20.98 -20.91 3.32
N ASP A 151 -21.52 -20.18 2.35
CA ASP A 151 -22.50 -20.71 1.42
C ASP A 151 -22.24 -20.21 0.00
N VAL A 152 -22.65 -21.03 -1.00
CA VAL A 152 -22.36 -20.77 -2.40
C VAL A 152 -23.60 -21.01 -3.24
N SER A 153 -24.05 -19.97 -3.91
CA SER A 153 -25.07 -20.02 -4.96
C SER A 153 -24.43 -20.08 -6.35
N LEU A 154 -25.23 -20.12 -7.42
CA LEU A 154 -24.70 -20.18 -8.79
C LEU A 154 -23.82 -18.97 -9.14
N HIS A 155 -24.27 -17.76 -8.80
CA HIS A 155 -23.60 -16.50 -9.17
C HIS A 155 -23.01 -15.75 -7.99
N THR A 156 -23.40 -16.06 -6.76
CA THR A 156 -23.02 -15.36 -5.54
C THR A 156 -22.49 -16.32 -4.48
N SER A 157 -21.77 -15.81 -3.49
CA SER A 157 -21.38 -16.56 -2.31
C SER A 157 -21.41 -15.69 -1.07
N ASP A 158 -21.73 -16.29 0.07
CA ASP A 158 -21.75 -15.63 1.36
C ASP A 158 -20.48 -15.99 2.15
N VAL A 159 -19.81 -14.98 2.65
CA VAL A 159 -18.51 -15.08 3.37
C VAL A 159 -18.71 -14.67 4.81
N MET A 160 -18.30 -15.52 5.74
CA MET A 160 -18.17 -15.19 7.16
C MET A 160 -16.84 -14.48 7.36
N LEU A 161 -16.86 -13.30 7.94
CA LEU A 161 -15.66 -12.54 8.29
C LEU A 161 -14.93 -13.17 9.48
N ILE A 162 -13.63 -12.92 9.61
CA ILE A 162 -12.85 -13.37 10.77
C ILE A 162 -13.27 -12.66 12.06
N THR A 163 -13.96 -11.55 11.96
CA THR A 163 -14.51 -10.77 13.09
C THR A 163 -15.81 -11.36 13.62
N ASP A 164 -16.46 -12.28 12.90
CA ASP A 164 -17.67 -12.98 13.39
C ASP A 164 -17.36 -13.82 14.63
N PRO A 165 -18.18 -13.75 15.70
CA PRO A 165 -17.97 -14.55 16.93
C PRO A 165 -17.89 -16.05 16.71
N ASN A 166 -18.49 -16.56 15.63
CA ASN A 166 -18.44 -17.98 15.26
C ASN A 166 -17.22 -18.33 14.40
N SER A 167 -16.45 -17.35 13.99
CA SER A 167 -15.23 -17.58 13.21
C SER A 167 -14.15 -18.22 14.08
N ARG A 168 -13.46 -19.21 13.52
CA ARG A 168 -12.33 -19.91 14.14
C ARG A 168 -11.23 -20.02 13.11
N VAL A 169 -10.06 -19.44 13.41
CA VAL A 169 -8.88 -19.49 12.53
C VAL A 169 -7.70 -20.02 13.34
N ALA A 170 -7.08 -21.08 12.86
CA ALA A 170 -5.85 -21.58 13.47
C ALA A 170 -4.68 -20.67 13.08
N CYS A 171 -4.05 -20.03 14.07
CA CYS A 171 -3.00 -19.04 13.90
C CYS A 171 -1.71 -19.46 14.58
N GLU A 172 -0.61 -18.86 14.14
CA GLU A 172 0.69 -18.90 14.80
C GLU A 172 1.26 -17.48 14.91
N LEU A 173 2.09 -17.28 15.94
CA LEU A 173 2.79 -16.01 16.16
C LEU A 173 4.14 -16.07 15.43
N GLU A 174 4.41 -15.04 14.64
CA GLU A 174 5.68 -14.87 13.95
C GLU A 174 6.68 -14.20 14.91
N THR A 175 7.39 -15.00 15.68
CA THR A 175 8.41 -14.50 16.63
C THR A 175 9.75 -14.34 15.91
N PRO A 176 10.36 -13.15 15.94
CA PRO A 176 11.72 -12.99 15.45
C PRO A 176 12.70 -13.62 16.45
N GLY A 177 13.36 -14.70 16.06
CA GLY A 177 14.43 -15.33 16.85
C GLY A 177 14.55 -16.82 16.59
N GLU A 178 15.77 -17.30 16.33
CA GLU A 178 16.09 -18.72 16.28
C GLU A 178 16.01 -19.31 17.71
N GLY A 179 15.15 -20.30 17.90
CA GLY A 179 15.05 -21.06 19.15
C GLY A 179 13.75 -20.95 19.92
N VAL A 180 12.86 -20.02 19.59
CA VAL A 180 11.52 -19.97 20.17
C VAL A 180 10.62 -20.93 19.39
N GLY A 181 10.05 -21.92 20.06
CA GLY A 181 9.11 -22.86 19.46
C GLY A 181 7.92 -22.11 18.84
N VAL A 182 7.36 -22.65 17.75
CA VAL A 182 6.20 -22.07 17.07
C VAL A 182 5.02 -22.01 18.05
N VAL A 183 4.63 -20.81 18.45
CA VAL A 183 3.49 -20.59 19.34
C VAL A 183 2.22 -20.53 18.51
N ARG A 184 1.28 -21.42 18.80
CA ARG A 184 0.02 -21.57 18.08
C ARG A 184 -1.14 -21.29 18.99
N GLY A 185 -2.24 -20.80 18.37
CA GLY A 185 -3.49 -20.55 19.04
C GLY A 185 -4.66 -20.61 18.07
N ILE A 186 -5.85 -20.46 18.60
CA ILE A 186 -7.08 -20.35 17.81
C ILE A 186 -7.59 -18.92 17.96
N LEU A 187 -7.76 -18.25 16.83
CA LEU A 187 -8.33 -16.92 16.76
C LEU A 187 -9.85 -17.02 16.71
N TYR A 188 -10.49 -16.21 17.53
CA TYR A 188 -11.96 -16.03 17.62
C TYR A 188 -12.29 -14.60 17.21
N GLY A 189 -13.39 -14.43 16.49
CA GLY A 189 -13.92 -13.10 16.22
C GLY A 189 -14.42 -12.44 17.50
N GLY A 190 -14.14 -11.15 17.64
CA GLY A 190 -14.61 -10.35 18.79
C GLY A 190 -16.09 -9.98 18.66
N GLY A 191 -16.63 -9.97 17.45
CA GLY A 191 -17.95 -9.46 17.18
C GLY A 191 -17.97 -7.94 16.97
N SER A 192 -19.15 -7.37 16.94
CA SER A 192 -19.37 -5.94 16.97
C SER A 192 -20.34 -5.60 18.10
N VAL A 193 -19.99 -4.61 18.88
CA VAL A 193 -20.84 -4.08 19.95
C VAL A 193 -21.34 -2.69 19.58
N PRO A 194 -22.55 -2.29 20.01
CA PRO A 194 -22.98 -0.91 19.90
C PRO A 194 -22.02 0.02 20.61
N ALA A 195 -21.63 1.13 19.97
CA ALA A 195 -20.82 2.13 20.64
C ALA A 195 -21.57 2.66 21.88
N ALA A 196 -20.87 2.77 22.99
CA ALA A 196 -21.47 3.26 24.24
C ALA A 196 -21.77 4.77 24.14
N GLY A 197 -23.06 5.14 24.18
CA GLY A 197 -23.52 6.51 24.21
C GLY A 197 -24.85 6.71 23.49
N PRO A 198 -25.73 7.60 23.97
CA PRO A 198 -27.05 7.79 23.40
C PRO A 198 -27.04 8.38 21.97
N GLU A 199 -25.98 9.11 21.60
CA GLU A 199 -25.83 9.69 20.25
C GLU A 199 -25.12 8.75 19.27
N LEU A 200 -24.51 7.67 19.74
CA LEU A 200 -23.69 6.73 18.95
C LEU A 200 -24.35 5.37 18.75
N THR A 201 -25.62 5.24 19.11
CA THR A 201 -26.36 3.94 19.08
C THR A 201 -26.43 3.29 17.69
N LEU A 202 -26.12 4.01 16.62
CA LEU A 202 -26.05 3.48 15.26
C LEU A 202 -24.61 3.11 14.84
N LEU A 203 -23.61 3.39 15.66
CA LEU A 203 -22.23 3.06 15.39
C LEU A 203 -21.86 1.75 16.09
N TYR A 204 -21.39 0.78 15.34
CA TYR A 204 -20.86 -0.47 15.87
C TYR A 204 -19.34 -0.42 15.88
N VAL A 205 -18.76 -0.74 17.01
CA VAL A 205 -17.30 -0.87 17.16
C VAL A 205 -16.96 -2.35 17.04
N VAL A 206 -16.02 -2.67 16.17
CA VAL A 206 -15.49 -4.04 16.05
C VAL A 206 -14.59 -4.29 17.25
N GLU A 207 -14.95 -5.29 18.07
CA GLU A 207 -14.08 -5.70 19.16
C GLU A 207 -12.79 -6.35 18.61
N PRO A 208 -11.65 -6.23 19.33
CA PRO A 208 -10.43 -6.92 18.99
C PRO A 208 -10.67 -8.43 18.88
N LEU A 209 -10.01 -9.06 17.92
CA LEU A 209 -10.01 -10.51 17.80
C LEU A 209 -9.34 -11.11 19.03
N ARG A 210 -9.77 -12.28 19.46
CA ARG A 210 -9.22 -12.99 20.62
C ARG A 210 -8.45 -14.22 20.19
N LEU A 211 -7.16 -14.23 20.43
CA LEU A 211 -6.30 -15.39 20.21
C LEU A 211 -6.19 -16.17 21.51
N ARG A 212 -6.70 -17.42 21.51
CA ARG A 212 -6.79 -18.29 22.69
C ARG A 212 -5.88 -19.51 22.58
N TYR A 213 -5.68 -20.17 23.72
CA TYR A 213 -4.87 -21.40 23.86
C TYR A 213 -3.39 -21.19 23.55
N LEU A 214 -2.86 -19.99 23.84
CA LEU A 214 -1.43 -19.75 23.80
C LEU A 214 -0.75 -20.44 24.97
N ALA A 215 0.49 -20.88 24.76
CA ALA A 215 1.32 -21.44 25.82
C ALA A 215 1.48 -20.41 26.97
N ARG A 216 1.25 -20.85 28.19
CA ARG A 216 1.30 -19.99 29.38
C ARG A 216 2.66 -19.31 29.57
N ASP A 217 3.72 -20.09 29.35
CA ASP A 217 5.11 -19.67 29.59
C ASP A 217 5.66 -18.74 28.50
N PHE A 218 4.88 -18.52 27.44
CA PHE A 218 5.26 -17.64 26.35
C PHE A 218 4.68 -16.23 26.57
N GLU A 219 5.55 -15.24 26.65
CA GLU A 219 5.18 -13.84 26.75
C GLU A 219 5.41 -13.15 25.40
N PRO A 220 4.34 -12.97 24.61
CA PRO A 220 4.46 -12.36 23.30
C PRO A 220 4.74 -10.86 23.41
N SER A 221 5.65 -10.38 22.56
CA SER A 221 5.89 -8.93 22.43
C SER A 221 4.69 -8.22 21.79
N PRO A 222 4.36 -6.99 22.20
CA PRO A 222 3.38 -6.17 21.51
C PRO A 222 3.73 -6.03 20.01
N HIS A 223 2.72 -5.91 19.15
CA HIS A 223 2.85 -5.82 17.70
C HIS A 223 3.43 -7.06 17.01
N THR A 224 3.56 -8.18 17.72
CA THR A 224 3.90 -9.47 17.08
C THR A 224 2.88 -9.78 16.00
N ARG A 225 3.36 -10.15 14.82
CA ARG A 225 2.51 -10.50 13.68
C ARG A 225 1.86 -11.85 13.91
N VAL A 226 0.56 -11.91 13.67
CA VAL A 226 -0.26 -13.12 13.76
C VAL A 226 -0.56 -13.59 12.35
N VAL A 227 -0.19 -14.83 12.04
CA VAL A 227 -0.39 -15.44 10.72
C VAL A 227 -1.16 -16.74 10.82
N THR A 228 -1.75 -17.20 9.74
CA THR A 228 -2.42 -18.50 9.68
C THR A 228 -1.42 -19.64 9.79
N SER A 229 -1.70 -20.65 10.60
CA SER A 229 -0.83 -21.81 10.83
C SER A 229 -0.91 -22.91 9.76
N GLY A 230 -1.97 -22.89 8.93
CA GLY A 230 -2.26 -23.97 7.98
C GLY A 230 -2.91 -25.22 8.56
N LEU A 231 -2.98 -25.35 9.88
CA LEU A 231 -3.47 -26.59 10.56
C LEU A 231 -4.96 -26.83 10.38
N GLY A 232 -5.75 -25.79 10.17
CA GLY A 232 -7.21 -25.91 9.98
C GLY A 232 -7.65 -26.34 8.59
N GLN A 233 -6.75 -26.61 7.66
CA GLN A 233 -6.97 -26.97 6.24
C GLN A 233 -7.80 -25.94 5.43
N THR A 234 -8.42 -24.96 6.08
CA THR A 234 -9.20 -23.90 5.43
C THR A 234 -8.27 -22.81 4.88
N PHE A 235 -7.33 -22.36 5.68
CA PHE A 235 -6.41 -21.27 5.31
C PHE A 235 -5.02 -21.81 5.04
N PRO A 236 -4.38 -21.46 3.92
CA PRO A 236 -2.96 -21.72 3.71
C PRO A 236 -2.11 -21.12 4.85
N LYS A 237 -0.95 -21.68 5.11
CA LYS A 237 -0.01 -21.16 6.10
C LYS A 237 0.57 -19.81 5.66
N GLY A 238 0.76 -18.90 6.62
CA GLY A 238 1.53 -17.66 6.43
C GLY A 238 0.71 -16.45 5.98
N LEU A 239 -0.64 -16.55 5.89
CA LEU A 239 -1.47 -15.38 5.61
C LEU A 239 -1.55 -14.48 6.83
N THR A 240 -1.33 -13.19 6.66
CA THR A 240 -1.43 -12.20 7.74
C THR A 240 -2.87 -12.13 8.24
N VAL A 241 -3.06 -12.19 9.55
CA VAL A 241 -4.36 -12.03 10.20
C VAL A 241 -4.43 -10.67 10.91
N GLY A 242 -3.36 -10.33 11.60
CA GLY A 242 -3.30 -9.07 12.34
C GLY A 242 -2.05 -8.95 13.20
N PHE A 243 -2.12 -8.04 14.15
CA PHE A 243 -1.03 -7.72 15.07
C PHE A 243 -1.53 -7.84 16.52
N LEU A 244 -0.69 -8.40 17.35
CA LEU A 244 -1.00 -8.56 18.77
C LEU A 244 -1.00 -7.19 19.47
N LEU A 245 -2.07 -6.91 20.22
CA LEU A 245 -2.20 -5.68 21.02
C LEU A 245 -1.71 -5.90 22.44
N ASP A 246 -2.31 -6.89 23.12
CA ASP A 246 -2.07 -7.19 24.53
C ASP A 246 -2.31 -8.67 24.79
N SER A 247 -1.77 -9.18 25.91
CA SER A 247 -1.98 -10.58 26.30
C SER A 247 -2.09 -10.72 27.81
N TRP A 248 -2.95 -11.64 28.26
CA TRP A 248 -3.20 -11.92 29.67
C TRP A 248 -3.34 -13.42 29.93
N ILE A 249 -3.12 -13.83 31.16
CA ILE A 249 -3.37 -15.19 31.59
C ILE A 249 -4.87 -15.37 31.83
N GLU A 250 -5.45 -16.43 31.26
CA GLU A 250 -6.86 -16.76 31.46
C GLU A 250 -7.18 -17.01 32.94
N PRO A 251 -8.40 -16.72 33.44
CA PRO A 251 -8.75 -16.93 34.87
C PRO A 251 -8.53 -18.35 35.37
N ASN A 252 -8.61 -19.35 34.49
CA ASN A 252 -8.33 -20.76 34.81
C ASN A 252 -6.83 -21.06 34.95
N ALA A 253 -5.94 -20.09 34.65
CA ALA A 253 -4.48 -20.16 34.72
C ALA A 253 -3.83 -21.29 33.86
N LEU A 254 -4.57 -21.90 32.91
CA LEU A 254 -4.06 -22.98 32.08
C LEU A 254 -3.47 -22.49 30.76
N SER A 255 -4.01 -21.40 30.22
CA SER A 255 -3.59 -20.83 28.95
C SER A 255 -3.51 -19.29 29.01
N ARG A 256 -2.88 -18.73 28.01
CA ARG A 256 -2.82 -17.28 27.80
C ARG A 256 -3.79 -16.91 26.66
N GLU A 257 -4.48 -15.79 26.81
CA GLU A 257 -5.26 -15.15 25.75
C GLU A 257 -4.54 -13.87 25.31
N ALA A 258 -4.79 -13.46 24.07
CA ALA A 258 -4.30 -12.22 23.54
C ALA A 258 -5.35 -11.49 22.69
N ALA A 259 -5.36 -10.17 22.77
CA ALA A 259 -6.11 -9.31 21.87
C ALA A 259 -5.32 -9.08 20.58
N VAL A 260 -5.99 -9.23 19.44
CA VAL A 260 -5.38 -9.08 18.11
C VAL A 260 -6.14 -8.03 17.33
N MET A 261 -5.41 -7.04 16.82
CA MET A 261 -5.94 -6.06 15.89
C MET A 261 -5.87 -6.65 14.48
N PRO A 262 -6.98 -6.73 13.75
CA PRO A 262 -6.95 -7.24 12.37
C PRO A 262 -6.10 -6.36 11.48
N ALA A 263 -5.41 -6.97 10.52
CA ALA A 263 -4.61 -6.25 9.52
C ALA A 263 -5.49 -5.58 8.44
N VAL A 264 -6.71 -6.08 8.28
CA VAL A 264 -7.66 -5.66 7.24
C VAL A 264 -8.67 -4.69 7.81
N ASP A 265 -8.90 -3.58 7.11
CA ASP A 265 -10.03 -2.69 7.37
C ASP A 265 -11.29 -3.22 6.68
N PHE A 266 -12.16 -3.86 7.46
CA PHE A 266 -13.41 -4.44 6.96
C PHE A 266 -14.43 -3.38 6.48
N ALA A 267 -14.27 -2.12 6.87
CA ALA A 267 -15.16 -1.06 6.44
C ALA A 267 -14.85 -0.57 5.02
N ALA A 268 -13.59 -0.66 4.59
CA ALA A 268 -13.10 -0.18 3.30
C ALA A 268 -13.02 -1.26 2.20
N LEU A 269 -13.53 -2.48 2.45
CA LEU A 269 -13.42 -3.59 1.50
C LEU A 269 -14.39 -3.42 0.33
N ASP A 270 -13.91 -3.27 -0.90
CA ASP A 270 -14.73 -3.27 -2.12
C ASP A 270 -14.55 -4.55 -2.95
N GLU A 271 -13.33 -5.06 -3.02
CA GLU A 271 -12.97 -6.27 -3.76
C GLU A 271 -12.14 -7.20 -2.87
N VAL A 272 -12.32 -8.50 -3.08
CA VAL A 272 -11.59 -9.55 -2.35
C VAL A 272 -11.15 -10.65 -3.29
N PHE A 273 -10.20 -11.46 -2.86
CA PHE A 273 -9.74 -12.64 -3.57
C PHE A 273 -10.22 -13.91 -2.87
N VAL A 274 -10.89 -14.78 -3.60
CA VAL A 274 -11.24 -16.11 -3.15
C VAL A 274 -10.13 -17.08 -3.58
N LEU A 275 -9.56 -17.81 -2.62
CA LEU A 275 -8.58 -18.84 -2.88
C LEU A 275 -9.30 -20.15 -3.19
N SER A 276 -9.26 -20.58 -4.43
CA SER A 276 -9.80 -21.89 -4.82
C SER A 276 -8.62 -22.87 -4.99
N PRO A 277 -8.71 -24.11 -4.49
CA PRO A 277 -7.73 -25.13 -4.83
C PRO A 277 -7.71 -25.26 -6.35
N GLY A 278 -6.54 -25.15 -6.95
CA GLY A 278 -6.36 -25.29 -8.40
C GLY A 278 -6.91 -26.66 -8.82
N GLY A 279 -8.10 -26.64 -9.39
CA GLY A 279 -8.62 -27.84 -10.03
C GLY A 279 -7.71 -28.16 -11.22
N THR A 280 -7.16 -29.36 -11.27
CA THR A 280 -6.78 -29.95 -12.52
C THR A 280 -7.98 -29.79 -13.46
N HIS A 281 -7.83 -29.00 -14.52
CA HIS A 281 -8.72 -29.10 -15.64
C HIS A 281 -8.68 -30.56 -16.08
N ALA A 282 -9.70 -31.33 -15.72
CA ALA A 282 -10.03 -32.49 -16.51
C ALA A 282 -10.52 -31.98 -17.88
N PRO A 283 -10.06 -32.54 -18.97
CA PRO A 283 -10.40 -32.14 -20.32
C PRO A 283 -11.90 -32.27 -20.60
#